data_5c5a209771b55e7190ed345ff01d0728
#
_entry.id   5c5a209771b55e7190ed345ff01d0728
#
_cell.length_a   1.000
_cell.length_b   1.000
_cell.length_c   1.000
_cell.angle_alpha   90.00
_cell.angle_beta   90.00
_cell.angle_gamma   90.00
#
_symmetry.space_group_name_H-M   'P 1'
#
loop_
_entity.id
_entity.type
_entity.pdbx_description
1 polymer ?
#
loop_
_entity_poly.entity_id
_entity_poly.type
_entity_poly.pdbx_seq_one_letter_code
_entity_poly.pdbx_strand_id
1 'polypeptide(L)'
;MYEYFHGMIIREGADGLNGNYIKNLFYDAGWIIPSQPKWQDEKYEICFKNSTWVYTVWHNEEMIAMVRVVSDKVMTATIQDLIVDKKYHRQGIGKKLVELCLQKLPHGNWWAHTTPENYDFYRKCGLEVPNLEKSATLTFMGFAKSKNDGQR
;
A
#
# COMPACT_ATOMS: atom_id res chain seq x y z
N MET A 1 2.14 16.06 -7.88
CA MET A 1 3.62 16.11 -7.85
C MET A 1 4.17 14.93 -8.64
N TYR A 2 5.22 15.15 -9.37
CA TYR A 2 5.97 14.10 -10.07
C TYR A 2 7.43 14.16 -9.64
N GLU A 3 8.02 13.02 -9.39
CA GLU A 3 9.43 12.91 -9.05
C GLU A 3 10.08 11.82 -9.91
N TYR A 4 11.27 12.08 -10.44
CA TYR A 4 12.05 11.07 -11.15
C TYR A 4 12.93 10.30 -10.16
N PHE A 5 12.90 8.98 -10.26
CA PHE A 5 13.66 8.07 -9.41
C PHE A 5 14.17 6.90 -10.24
N HIS A 6 15.47 6.85 -10.48
CA HIS A 6 16.13 5.78 -11.27
C HIS A 6 15.46 5.51 -12.64
N GLY A 7 15.07 6.56 -13.35
CA GLY A 7 14.41 6.43 -14.66
C GLY A 7 12.90 6.12 -14.58
N MET A 8 12.35 6.05 -13.39
CA MET A 8 10.93 5.87 -13.13
C MET A 8 10.27 7.19 -12.73
N ILE A 9 8.96 7.24 -12.82
CA ILE A 9 8.17 8.41 -12.41
C ILE A 9 7.36 8.05 -11.17
N ILE A 10 7.53 8.80 -10.10
CA ILE A 10 6.68 8.74 -8.91
C ILE A 10 5.60 9.81 -9.04
N ARG A 11 4.34 9.40 -8.91
CA ARG A 11 3.18 10.30 -8.92
C ARG A 11 2.54 10.33 -7.55
N GLU A 12 2.16 11.51 -7.09
CA GLU A 12 1.37 11.69 -5.88
C GLU A 12 -0.11 11.89 -6.25
N GLY A 13 -0.99 11.24 -5.49
CA GLY A 13 -2.43 11.33 -5.68
C GLY A 13 -3.00 10.16 -6.47
N ALA A 14 -4.33 10.11 -6.52
CA ALA A 14 -5.07 9.04 -7.19
C ALA A 14 -5.74 9.49 -8.49
N ASP A 15 -5.44 10.69 -8.97
CA ASP A 15 -6.01 11.20 -10.21
C ASP A 15 -5.59 10.35 -11.41
N GLY A 16 -6.55 9.95 -12.21
CA GLY A 16 -6.30 9.08 -13.37
C GLY A 16 -5.94 7.63 -13.05
N LEU A 17 -5.94 7.26 -11.78
CA LEU A 17 -5.69 5.89 -11.36
C LEU A 17 -6.96 5.06 -11.51
N ASN A 18 -6.92 4.01 -12.32
CA ASN A 18 -8.04 3.10 -12.43
C ASN A 18 -7.81 1.79 -11.68
N GLY A 19 -8.90 1.10 -11.34
CA GLY A 19 -8.87 -0.10 -10.55
C GLY A 19 -8.08 -1.27 -11.16
N ASN A 20 -7.91 -1.31 -12.47
CA ASN A 20 -7.17 -2.39 -13.12
C ASN A 20 -5.67 -2.35 -12.80
N TYR A 21 -5.06 -1.17 -12.74
CA TYR A 21 -3.66 -1.04 -12.30
C TYR A 21 -3.48 -1.56 -10.88
N ILE A 22 -4.38 -1.20 -9.99
CA ILE A 22 -4.34 -1.64 -8.58
C ILE A 22 -4.51 -3.15 -8.50
N LYS A 23 -5.53 -3.68 -9.18
CA LYS A 23 -5.84 -5.10 -9.19
C LYS A 23 -4.68 -5.94 -9.72
N ASN A 24 -4.01 -5.50 -10.78
CA ASN A 24 -2.88 -6.22 -11.35
C ASN A 24 -1.73 -6.35 -10.34
N LEU A 25 -1.40 -5.29 -9.61
CA LEU A 25 -0.38 -5.36 -8.56
C LEU A 25 -0.80 -6.25 -7.39
N PHE A 26 -2.06 -6.21 -6.96
CA PHE A 26 -2.58 -7.12 -5.93
C PHE A 26 -2.51 -8.58 -6.38
N TYR A 27 -2.87 -8.86 -7.62
CA TYR A 27 -2.82 -10.20 -8.18
C TYR A 27 -1.37 -10.73 -8.25
N ASP A 28 -0.45 -9.93 -8.78
CA ASP A 28 0.96 -10.30 -8.91
C ASP A 28 1.63 -10.49 -7.55
N ALA A 29 1.18 -9.78 -6.53
CA ALA A 29 1.63 -9.94 -5.15
C ALA A 29 1.00 -11.15 -4.44
N GLY A 30 0.04 -11.83 -5.05
CA GLY A 30 -0.67 -12.95 -4.45
C GLY A 30 -1.71 -12.55 -3.40
N TRP A 31 -2.12 -11.29 -3.34
CA TRP A 31 -3.07 -10.78 -2.35
C TRP A 31 -4.52 -11.02 -2.75
N ILE A 32 -4.79 -11.21 -4.03
CA ILE A 32 -6.11 -11.53 -4.57
C ILE A 32 -6.04 -12.73 -5.51
N ILE A 33 -7.16 -13.41 -5.66
CA ILE A 33 -7.30 -14.59 -6.51
C ILE A 33 -8.31 -14.32 -7.64
N PRO A 34 -8.23 -15.03 -8.79
CA PRO A 34 -9.15 -14.83 -9.92
C PRO A 34 -10.62 -15.03 -9.58
N SER A 35 -10.91 -15.88 -8.59
CA SER A 35 -12.28 -16.22 -8.18
C SER A 35 -12.89 -15.30 -7.14
N GLN A 36 -12.25 -14.17 -6.82
CA GLN A 36 -12.82 -13.23 -5.84
C GLN A 36 -14.13 -12.61 -6.36
N PRO A 37 -15.03 -12.18 -5.48
CA PRO A 37 -16.28 -11.54 -5.89
C PRO A 37 -16.05 -10.25 -6.68
N LYS A 38 -16.76 -10.10 -7.79
CA LYS A 38 -16.63 -8.93 -8.68
C LYS A 38 -16.91 -7.60 -7.98
N TRP A 39 -17.78 -7.58 -6.97
CA TRP A 39 -18.07 -6.34 -6.25
C TRP A 39 -16.81 -5.74 -5.58
N GLN A 40 -15.83 -6.57 -5.21
CA GLN A 40 -14.55 -6.10 -4.69
C GLN A 40 -13.73 -5.38 -5.75
N ASP A 41 -13.72 -5.90 -6.98
CA ASP A 41 -12.98 -5.30 -8.10
C ASP A 41 -13.36 -3.83 -8.32
N GLU A 42 -14.64 -3.53 -8.22
CA GLU A 42 -15.18 -2.18 -8.42
C GLU A 42 -14.81 -1.22 -7.28
N LYS A 43 -14.33 -1.73 -6.15
CA LYS A 43 -14.03 -0.92 -4.96
C LYS A 43 -12.57 -0.45 -4.87
N TYR A 44 -11.63 -1.09 -5.55
CA TYR A 44 -10.22 -0.76 -5.40
C TYR A 44 -9.91 0.69 -5.78
N GLU A 45 -10.45 1.18 -6.87
CA GLU A 45 -10.28 2.57 -7.28
C GLU A 45 -10.83 3.55 -6.24
N ILE A 46 -11.99 3.25 -5.68
CA ILE A 46 -12.63 4.05 -4.65
C ILE A 46 -11.77 4.10 -3.38
N CYS A 47 -11.20 2.96 -2.96
CA CYS A 47 -10.32 2.90 -1.80
C CYS A 47 -9.13 3.84 -1.95
N PHE A 48 -8.49 3.85 -3.11
CA PHE A 48 -7.33 4.71 -3.38
C PHE A 48 -7.74 6.18 -3.44
N LYS A 49 -8.84 6.51 -4.12
CA LYS A 49 -9.36 7.89 -4.19
C LYS A 49 -9.74 8.45 -2.81
N ASN A 50 -10.21 7.60 -1.91
CA ASN A 50 -10.59 8.00 -0.54
C ASN A 50 -9.43 7.92 0.45
N SER A 51 -8.26 7.49 0.04
CA SER A 51 -7.08 7.46 0.89
C SER A 51 -6.50 8.85 1.10
N THR A 52 -5.87 9.07 2.25
CA THR A 52 -5.32 10.38 2.61
C THR A 52 -4.15 10.76 1.71
N TRP A 53 -3.22 9.84 1.49
CA TRP A 53 -2.09 10.01 0.58
C TRP A 53 -1.89 8.74 -0.23
N VAL A 54 -1.58 8.94 -1.52
CA VAL A 54 -1.31 7.86 -2.46
C VAL A 54 -0.08 8.22 -3.27
N TYR A 55 0.82 7.26 -3.44
CA TYR A 55 1.94 7.35 -4.38
C TYR A 55 1.93 6.14 -5.29
N THR A 56 2.19 6.37 -6.56
CA THR A 56 2.36 5.33 -7.57
C THR A 56 3.66 5.52 -8.31
N VAL A 57 4.28 4.42 -8.73
CA VAL A 57 5.54 4.45 -9.49
C VAL A 57 5.29 3.84 -10.86
N TRP A 58 5.78 4.51 -11.88
CA TRP A 58 5.54 4.20 -13.27
C TRP A 58 6.86 4.04 -14.03
N HIS A 59 6.94 3.02 -14.83
CA HIS A 59 8.05 2.77 -15.76
C HIS A 59 7.48 2.31 -17.09
N ASN A 60 7.85 3.00 -18.17
CA ASN A 60 7.33 2.70 -19.53
C ASN A 60 5.79 2.56 -19.57
N GLU A 61 5.09 3.51 -18.96
CA GLU A 61 3.62 3.57 -18.89
C GLU A 61 2.96 2.45 -18.06
N GLU A 62 3.74 1.57 -17.46
CA GLU A 62 3.24 0.55 -16.53
C GLU A 62 3.36 1.02 -15.08
N MET A 63 2.31 0.81 -14.29
CA MET A 63 2.35 1.02 -12.85
C MET A 63 3.05 -0.16 -12.18
N ILE A 64 4.23 0.08 -11.62
CA ILE A 64 5.10 -0.96 -11.07
C ILE A 64 5.14 -0.99 -9.54
N ALA A 65 4.64 0.06 -8.90
CA ALA A 65 4.55 0.11 -7.45
C ALA A 65 3.46 1.07 -7.01
N MET A 66 2.97 0.87 -5.81
CA MET A 66 1.99 1.74 -5.19
C MET A 66 2.08 1.69 -3.67
N VAL A 67 1.59 2.74 -3.02
CA VAL A 67 1.33 2.80 -1.59
C VAL A 67 0.13 3.71 -1.34
N ARG A 68 -0.71 3.36 -0.38
CA ARG A 68 -1.75 4.25 0.12
C ARG A 68 -1.68 4.38 1.63
N VAL A 69 -2.09 5.52 2.13
CA VAL A 69 -2.05 5.86 3.55
C VAL A 69 -3.41 6.40 3.98
N VAL A 70 -3.86 5.96 5.14
CA VAL A 70 -5.03 6.52 5.83
C VAL A 70 -4.55 7.26 7.07
N SER A 71 -4.99 8.50 7.26
CA SER A 71 -4.51 9.37 8.33
C SER A 71 -5.56 10.40 8.74
N ASP A 72 -5.54 10.80 10.01
CA ASP A 72 -6.23 11.99 10.49
C ASP A 72 -5.48 13.29 10.16
N LYS A 73 -4.27 13.19 9.58
CA LYS A 73 -3.37 14.30 9.24
C LYS A 73 -2.83 15.09 10.46
N VAL A 74 -3.04 14.61 11.65
CA VAL A 74 -2.64 15.26 12.88
C VAL A 74 -1.80 14.36 13.77
N MET A 75 -2.31 13.21 14.13
CA MET A 75 -1.72 12.33 15.11
C MET A 75 -1.24 11.01 14.56
N THR A 76 -2.04 10.36 13.71
CA THR A 76 -1.80 8.99 13.28
C THR A 76 -1.89 8.82 11.77
N ALA A 77 -1.11 7.88 11.26
CA ALA A 77 -1.18 7.43 9.88
C ALA A 77 -0.90 5.93 9.78
N THR A 78 -1.58 5.27 8.87
CA THR A 78 -1.39 3.83 8.62
C THR A 78 -1.05 3.60 7.15
N ILE A 79 0.07 2.94 6.90
CA ILE A 79 0.41 2.41 5.58
C ILE A 79 -0.48 1.18 5.33
N GLN A 80 -1.31 1.26 4.29
CA GLN A 80 -2.26 0.19 3.99
C GLN A 80 -1.73 -0.80 2.95
N ASP A 81 -1.45 -0.33 1.76
CA ASP A 81 -1.09 -1.20 0.65
C ASP A 81 0.22 -0.69 0.04
N LEU A 82 1.33 -1.28 0.45
CA LEU A 82 2.65 -1.05 -0.15
C LEU A 82 3.02 -2.27 -0.98
N ILE A 83 3.05 -2.11 -2.28
CA ILE A 83 3.41 -3.17 -3.22
C ILE A 83 4.42 -2.64 -4.24
N VAL A 84 5.45 -3.42 -4.49
CA VAL A 84 6.40 -3.22 -5.59
C VAL A 84 6.41 -4.50 -6.43
N ASP A 85 6.25 -4.36 -7.75
CA ASP A 85 6.36 -5.49 -8.67
C ASP A 85 7.71 -6.21 -8.47
N LYS A 86 7.66 -7.53 -8.41
CA LYS A 86 8.83 -8.38 -8.13
C LYS A 86 10.02 -8.11 -9.05
N LYS A 87 9.75 -7.75 -10.31
CA LYS A 87 10.79 -7.40 -11.30
C LYS A 87 11.61 -6.17 -10.88
N TYR A 88 11.06 -5.34 -10.00
CA TYR A 88 11.66 -4.09 -9.56
C TYR A 88 12.09 -4.13 -8.09
N HIS A 89 12.09 -5.30 -7.45
CA HIS A 89 12.57 -5.46 -6.10
C HIS A 89 14.06 -5.13 -5.99
N ARG A 90 14.49 -4.74 -4.78
CA ARG A 90 15.88 -4.40 -4.43
C ARG A 90 16.47 -3.21 -5.18
N GLN A 91 15.62 -2.32 -5.68
CA GLN A 91 16.03 -1.06 -6.32
C GLN A 91 15.73 0.17 -5.43
N GLY A 92 15.33 -0.06 -4.19
CA GLY A 92 15.03 1.01 -3.23
C GLY A 92 13.68 1.69 -3.41
N ILE A 93 12.81 1.19 -4.29
CA ILE A 93 11.50 1.79 -4.57
C ILE A 93 10.61 1.77 -3.33
N GLY A 94 10.48 0.62 -2.68
CA GLY A 94 9.65 0.50 -1.47
C GLY A 94 10.12 1.44 -0.36
N LYS A 95 11.42 1.52 -0.12
CA LYS A 95 12.01 2.45 0.86
C LYS A 95 11.70 3.90 0.51
N LYS A 96 11.86 4.27 -0.77
CA LYS A 96 11.55 5.62 -1.25
C LYS A 96 10.07 5.97 -1.01
N LEU A 97 9.16 5.04 -1.27
CA LEU A 97 7.74 5.25 -1.03
C LEU A 97 7.43 5.45 0.45
N VAL A 98 8.03 4.66 1.34
CA VAL A 98 7.85 4.83 2.80
C VAL A 98 8.41 6.19 3.24
N GLU A 99 9.57 6.59 2.77
CA GLU A 99 10.17 7.90 3.07
C GLU A 99 9.24 9.05 2.68
N LEU A 100 8.66 9.00 1.47
CA LEU A 100 7.69 10.00 1.02
C LEU A 100 6.44 10.04 1.90
N CYS A 101 5.96 8.89 2.34
CA CYS A 101 4.84 8.81 3.28
C CYS A 101 5.19 9.48 4.61
N LEU A 102 6.30 9.08 5.23
CA LEU A 102 6.71 9.60 6.54
C LEU A 102 6.90 11.12 6.54
N GLN A 103 7.34 11.70 5.42
CA GLN A 103 7.49 13.15 5.27
C GLN A 103 6.15 13.90 5.33
N LYS A 104 5.02 13.23 5.07
CA LYS A 104 3.68 13.86 5.16
C LYS A 104 3.24 14.11 6.59
N LEU A 105 3.73 13.33 7.54
CA LEU A 105 3.38 13.48 8.95
C LEU A 105 4.60 13.12 9.81
N PRO A 106 5.65 13.97 9.81
CA PRO A 106 6.94 13.63 10.42
C PRO A 106 6.90 13.53 11.95
N HIS A 107 5.88 14.11 12.58
CA HIS A 107 5.69 14.05 14.04
C HIS A 107 4.50 13.19 14.45
N GLY A 108 3.92 12.44 13.52
CA GLY A 108 2.82 11.53 13.79
C GLY A 108 3.26 10.13 14.21
N ASN A 109 2.30 9.37 14.70
CA ASN A 109 2.46 7.95 14.96
C ASN A 109 2.11 7.16 13.70
N TRP A 110 3.04 6.33 13.25
CA TRP A 110 2.88 5.54 12.04
C TRP A 110 2.69 4.06 12.35
N TRP A 111 1.80 3.44 11.61
CA TRP A 111 1.49 2.02 11.71
C TRP A 111 1.60 1.36 10.34
N ALA A 112 2.08 0.13 10.32
CA ALA A 112 2.02 -0.75 9.17
C ALA A 112 1.74 -2.16 9.65
N HIS A 113 0.81 -2.86 9.00
CA HIS A 113 0.57 -4.27 9.25
C HIS A 113 1.38 -5.08 8.23
N THR A 114 2.19 -6.01 8.72
CA THR A 114 3.06 -6.82 7.86
C THR A 114 3.32 -8.20 8.47
N THR A 115 4.10 -8.99 7.76
CA THR A 115 4.54 -10.32 8.20
C THR A 115 6.03 -10.33 8.51
N PRO A 116 6.54 -11.32 9.28
CA PRO A 116 7.92 -11.33 9.76
C PRO A 116 9.00 -11.18 8.70
N GLU A 117 8.77 -11.68 7.50
CA GLU A 117 9.72 -11.57 6.38
C GLU A 117 9.99 -10.12 5.95
N ASN A 118 9.11 -9.18 6.30
CA ASN A 118 9.24 -7.77 5.95
C ASN A 118 9.76 -6.91 7.11
N TYR A 119 10.06 -7.48 8.27
CA TYR A 119 10.49 -6.71 9.44
C TYR A 119 11.77 -5.92 9.17
N ASP A 120 12.77 -6.53 8.56
CA ASP A 120 14.02 -5.84 8.25
C ASP A 120 13.84 -4.69 7.27
N PHE A 121 12.97 -4.86 6.29
CA PHE A 121 12.61 -3.79 5.37
C PHE A 121 12.06 -2.57 6.12
N TYR A 122 11.08 -2.78 6.99
CA TYR A 122 10.46 -1.67 7.74
C TYR A 122 11.42 -1.06 8.76
N ARG A 123 12.29 -1.86 9.41
CA ARG A 123 13.34 -1.32 10.27
C ARG A 123 14.28 -0.39 9.51
N LYS A 124 14.67 -0.75 8.30
CA LYS A 124 15.50 0.12 7.43
C LYS A 124 14.79 1.40 7.01
N CYS A 125 13.46 1.39 7.01
CA CYS A 125 12.64 2.58 6.76
C CYS A 125 12.45 3.46 8.00
N GLY A 126 12.90 3.02 9.17
CA GLY A 126 12.77 3.76 10.43
C GLY A 126 11.57 3.39 11.28
N LEU A 127 10.82 2.34 10.92
CA LEU A 127 9.75 1.80 11.77
C LEU A 127 10.31 0.74 12.73
N GLU A 128 9.73 0.65 13.92
CA GLU A 128 10.10 -0.33 14.93
C GLU A 128 9.14 -1.52 14.91
N VAL A 129 9.68 -2.72 15.13
CA VAL A 129 8.85 -3.90 15.38
C VAL A 129 8.57 -3.96 16.88
N PRO A 130 7.28 -3.89 17.30
CA PRO A 130 6.95 -3.89 18.72
C PRO A 130 7.23 -5.24 19.37
N ASN A 131 7.26 -5.26 20.70
CA ASN A 131 7.30 -6.51 21.46
C ASN A 131 5.97 -7.25 21.29
N LEU A 132 5.98 -8.34 20.52
CA LEU A 132 4.79 -9.12 20.18
C LEU A 132 4.18 -9.86 21.37
N GLU A 133 4.92 -10.04 22.48
CA GLU A 133 4.38 -10.57 23.72
C GLU A 133 3.48 -9.59 24.44
N LYS A 134 3.66 -8.29 24.20
CA LYS A 134 2.92 -7.18 24.85
C LYS A 134 1.97 -6.46 23.90
N SER A 135 1.95 -6.83 22.64
CA SER A 135 1.18 -6.15 21.60
C SER A 135 0.56 -7.17 20.66
N ALA A 136 -0.68 -6.95 20.27
CA ALA A 136 -1.38 -7.79 19.32
C ALA A 136 -2.22 -6.94 18.37
N THR A 137 -2.40 -7.42 17.15
CA THR A 137 -3.35 -6.87 16.20
C THR A 137 -4.68 -7.59 16.37
N LEU A 138 -5.72 -6.85 16.72
CA LEU A 138 -7.09 -7.34 16.76
C LEU A 138 -7.72 -7.07 15.39
N THR A 139 -8.41 -8.06 14.84
CA THR A 139 -8.95 -7.96 13.47
C THR A 139 -10.42 -8.35 13.41
N PHE A 140 -11.16 -7.64 12.56
CA PHE A 140 -12.43 -8.08 12.00
C PHE A 140 -12.34 -7.92 10.49
N MET A 141 -12.28 -9.02 9.77
CA MET A 141 -11.98 -9.06 8.34
C MET A 141 -13.26 -9.11 7.50
N GLY A 142 -14.17 -8.17 7.70
CA GLY A 142 -15.46 -8.15 7.03
C GLY A 142 -15.37 -8.06 5.50
N PHE A 143 -14.50 -7.24 4.98
CA PHE A 143 -14.26 -7.12 3.53
C PHE A 143 -13.69 -8.42 2.95
N ALA A 144 -12.68 -8.99 3.59
CA ALA A 144 -12.06 -10.23 3.13
C ALA A 144 -13.00 -11.44 3.25
N LYS A 145 -13.78 -11.52 4.32
CA LYS A 145 -14.74 -12.64 4.53
C LYS A 145 -15.90 -12.61 3.57
N SER A 146 -16.32 -11.46 3.10
CA SER A 146 -17.45 -11.31 2.19
C SER A 146 -17.29 -12.06 0.87
N LYS A 147 -16.07 -12.43 0.53
CA LYS A 147 -15.79 -13.25 -0.66
C LYS A 147 -16.47 -14.63 -0.62
N ASN A 148 -16.83 -15.12 0.56
CA ASN A 148 -17.41 -16.45 0.74
C ASN A 148 -18.93 -16.47 0.54
N ASP A 149 -19.62 -15.35 0.71
CA ASP A 149 -21.07 -15.28 0.55
C ASP A 149 -21.52 -14.70 -0.80
N GLY A 150 -20.62 -14.06 -1.54
CA GLY A 150 -20.87 -13.55 -2.89
C GLY A 150 -21.97 -12.50 -3.01
N GLN A 151 -22.51 -12.01 -1.91
CA GLN A 151 -23.73 -11.18 -1.89
C GLN A 151 -23.51 -9.72 -1.49
N ARG A 152 -22.31 -9.32 -1.29
CA ARG A 152 -22.00 -7.94 -0.89
C ARG A 152 -21.56 -7.06 -2.03
#